data_45130e1425cd843cd9b5ebe9dcdbba75
#
_entry.id   45130e1425cd843cd9b5ebe9dcdbba75
#
_cell.length_a   1.000
_cell.length_b   1.000
_cell.length_c   1.000
_cell.angle_alpha   90.00
_cell.angle_beta   90.00
_cell.angle_gamma   90.00
#
_symmetry.space_group_name_H-M   'P 1'
#
loop_
_entity.id
_entity.type
_entity.pdbx_description
1 polymer ?
#
loop_
_entity_poly.entity_id
_entity_poly.type
_entity_poly.pdbx_seq_one_letter_code
_entity_poly.pdbx_strand_id
1 'polypeptide(L)'
;MAQAKSMAQNKNTKTTATATKKLTASEEVLKKEIVGKVNRHFGKVMEDATPHMVYTACALTVRDRIMEKWAVSHQTVKKMGAKKLYYLSFEFLMGRLLCTNILNLMQTEEYQHVLNDLGYS
;
A
#
# COMPACT_ATOMS: atom_id res chain seq x y z
N MET A 1 -54.76 -0.80 16.70
CA MET A 1 -53.86 -0.55 17.85
C MET A 1 -52.52 -1.04 17.46
N ALA A 2 -51.63 -0.15 17.05
CA ALA A 2 -50.53 0.45 17.79
C ALA A 2 -49.41 -0.59 17.99
N GLN A 3 -48.20 -0.47 17.59
CA GLN A 3 -47.29 0.68 17.56
C GLN A 3 -46.05 0.34 16.73
N ALA A 4 -45.67 1.25 15.87
CA ALA A 4 -44.32 1.38 15.31
C ALA A 4 -43.38 1.84 16.41
N LYS A 5 -42.20 1.23 16.52
CA LYS A 5 -41.02 1.80 17.21
C LYS A 5 -39.80 1.55 16.36
N SER A 6 -39.45 2.54 15.61
CA SER A 6 -38.25 3.36 15.67
C SER A 6 -37.03 2.64 16.30
N MET A 7 -36.11 2.21 15.46
CA MET A 7 -34.75 1.93 15.93
C MET A 7 -33.80 2.97 15.31
N ALA A 8 -33.27 3.72 16.24
CA ALA A 8 -32.43 4.86 16.07
C ALA A 8 -31.10 4.53 15.39
N GLN A 9 -30.71 5.46 14.57
CA GLN A 9 -29.38 5.67 14.01
C GLN A 9 -28.31 5.63 15.08
N ASN A 10 -27.32 4.79 14.92
CA ASN A 10 -26.05 4.94 15.61
C ASN A 10 -25.04 5.57 14.63
N LYS A 11 -25.09 6.88 14.55
CA LYS A 11 -24.02 7.72 14.00
C LYS A 11 -22.94 7.86 15.05
N ASN A 12 -21.86 7.13 14.93
CA ASN A 12 -20.65 7.45 15.69
C ASN A 12 -19.46 7.58 14.73
N THR A 13 -19.50 8.62 13.92
CA THR A 13 -18.35 9.12 13.18
C THR A 13 -17.56 10.02 14.12
N LYS A 14 -16.61 9.46 14.85
CA LYS A 14 -15.53 10.25 15.43
C LYS A 14 -14.50 10.54 14.35
N THR A 15 -14.71 11.63 13.64
CA THR A 15 -13.68 12.28 12.83
C THR A 15 -12.67 12.90 13.80
N THR A 16 -11.59 12.18 14.08
CA THR A 16 -10.39 12.79 14.65
C THR A 16 -9.72 13.56 13.52
N ALA A 17 -9.88 14.88 13.54
CA ALA A 17 -9.09 15.79 12.71
C ALA A 17 -7.63 15.71 13.14
N THR A 18 -6.87 14.85 12.48
CA THR A 18 -5.42 14.81 12.58
C THR A 18 -4.89 15.95 11.72
N ALA A 19 -4.21 16.91 12.36
CA ALA A 19 -3.56 18.03 11.68
C ALA A 19 -2.71 17.51 10.52
N THR A 20 -3.04 17.88 9.30
CA THR A 20 -2.38 17.44 8.07
C THR A 20 -0.97 17.99 8.07
N LYS A 21 -0.01 17.21 8.54
CA LYS A 21 1.42 17.52 8.40
C LYS A 21 1.71 17.55 6.90
N LYS A 22 2.26 18.68 6.42
CA LYS A 22 2.61 18.84 5.01
C LYS A 22 3.52 17.68 4.57
N LEU A 23 3.17 17.00 3.49
CA LEU A 23 3.94 15.89 2.93
C LEU A 23 5.34 16.34 2.53
N THR A 24 6.30 15.46 2.70
CA THR A 24 7.67 15.65 2.17
C THR A 24 7.70 15.41 0.66
N ALA A 25 8.75 15.83 -0.02
CA ALA A 25 8.88 15.64 -1.47
C ALA A 25 8.82 14.15 -1.88
N SER A 26 9.40 13.25 -1.06
CA SER A 26 9.33 11.79 -1.30
C SER A 26 7.91 11.24 -1.11
N GLU A 27 7.19 11.72 -0.10
CA GLU A 27 5.80 11.34 0.15
C GLU A 27 4.87 11.83 -0.95
N GLU A 28 5.11 13.02 -1.52
CA GLU A 28 4.35 13.52 -2.67
C GLU A 28 4.56 12.65 -3.91
N VAL A 29 5.80 12.20 -4.17
CA VAL A 29 6.10 11.27 -5.26
C VAL A 29 5.37 9.94 -5.04
N LEU A 30 5.45 9.38 -3.84
CA LEU A 30 4.76 8.15 -3.48
C LEU A 30 3.24 8.28 -3.66
N LYS A 31 2.65 9.40 -3.22
CA LYS A 31 1.23 9.70 -3.42
C LYS A 31 0.86 9.68 -4.90
N LYS A 32 1.64 10.36 -5.74
CA LYS A 32 1.42 10.39 -7.21
C LYS A 32 1.54 9.00 -7.83
N GLU A 33 2.47 8.18 -7.36
CA GLU A 33 2.62 6.79 -7.82
C GLU A 33 1.37 5.97 -7.50
N ILE A 34 0.88 6.01 -6.26
CA ILE A 34 -0.31 5.28 -5.83
C ILE A 34 -1.54 5.72 -6.63
N VAL A 35 -1.81 7.04 -6.72
CA VAL A 35 -2.91 7.59 -7.51
C VAL A 35 -2.78 7.21 -8.98
N GLY A 36 -1.57 7.30 -9.55
CA GLY A 36 -1.29 6.88 -10.91
C GLY A 36 -1.53 5.39 -11.16
N LYS A 37 -1.29 4.52 -10.17
CA LYS A 37 -1.63 3.09 -10.25
C LYS A 37 -3.13 2.87 -10.23
N VAL A 38 -3.88 3.58 -9.38
CA VAL A 38 -5.35 3.51 -9.38
C VAL A 38 -5.90 3.88 -10.75
N ASN A 39 -5.45 5.01 -11.31
CA ASN A 39 -5.92 5.46 -12.61
C ASN A 39 -5.58 4.48 -13.75
N ARG A 40 -4.33 4.03 -13.84
CA ARG A 40 -3.89 3.17 -14.96
C ARG A 40 -4.36 1.74 -14.87
N HIS A 41 -4.51 1.20 -13.65
CA HIS A 41 -4.86 -0.20 -13.44
C HIS A 41 -6.38 -0.43 -13.40
N PHE A 42 -7.11 0.54 -12.85
CA PHE A 42 -8.55 0.40 -12.63
C PHE A 42 -9.39 1.39 -13.45
N GLY A 43 -8.76 2.36 -14.13
CA GLY A 43 -9.47 3.40 -14.88
C GLY A 43 -10.35 4.27 -13.99
N LYS A 44 -10.01 4.43 -12.71
CA LYS A 44 -10.76 5.15 -11.70
C LYS A 44 -9.98 6.37 -11.19
N VAL A 45 -10.70 7.42 -10.85
CA VAL A 45 -10.16 8.52 -10.04
C VAL A 45 -10.16 8.13 -8.57
N MET A 46 -9.37 8.81 -7.76
CA MET A 46 -9.18 8.42 -6.35
C MET A 46 -10.47 8.49 -5.52
N GLU A 47 -11.37 9.42 -5.86
CA GLU A 47 -12.67 9.62 -5.22
C GLU A 47 -13.62 8.42 -5.41
N ASP A 48 -13.48 7.71 -6.54
CA ASP A 48 -14.27 6.53 -6.87
C ASP A 48 -13.56 5.21 -6.54
N ALA A 49 -12.37 5.30 -5.94
CA ALA A 49 -11.57 4.12 -5.62
C ALA A 49 -12.09 3.40 -4.38
N THR A 50 -12.22 2.09 -4.48
CA THR A 50 -12.51 1.27 -3.31
C THR A 50 -11.26 1.03 -2.46
N PRO A 51 -11.37 0.74 -1.15
CA PRO A 51 -10.22 0.41 -0.31
C PRO A 51 -9.36 -0.73 -0.89
N HIS A 52 -9.98 -1.71 -1.54
CA HIS A 52 -9.28 -2.80 -2.19
C HIS A 52 -8.43 -2.33 -3.39
N MET A 53 -8.92 -1.38 -4.18
CA MET A 53 -8.17 -0.80 -5.30
C MET A 53 -6.95 -0.04 -4.79
N VAL A 54 -7.10 0.74 -3.71
CA VAL A 54 -5.99 1.46 -3.08
C VAL A 54 -4.96 0.50 -2.48
N TYR A 55 -5.41 -0.54 -1.79
CA TYR A 55 -4.53 -1.61 -1.30
C TYR A 55 -3.72 -2.25 -2.43
N THR A 56 -4.37 -2.58 -3.54
CA THR A 56 -3.71 -3.18 -4.70
C THR A 56 -2.72 -2.20 -5.34
N ALA A 57 -3.07 -0.91 -5.45
CA ALA A 57 -2.18 0.12 -5.95
C ALA A 57 -0.92 0.27 -5.08
N CYS A 58 -1.07 0.26 -3.75
CA CYS A 58 0.05 0.23 -2.81
C CYS A 58 0.93 -1.00 -3.01
N ALA A 59 0.33 -2.18 -3.13
CA ALA A 59 1.07 -3.42 -3.35
C ALA A 59 1.87 -3.40 -4.65
N LEU A 60 1.30 -2.84 -5.72
CA LEU A 60 1.98 -2.65 -7.01
C LEU A 60 3.14 -1.65 -6.89
N THR A 61 2.99 -0.57 -6.14
CA THR A 61 4.07 0.40 -5.91
C THR A 61 5.23 -0.23 -5.13
N VAL A 62 4.94 -0.99 -4.09
CA VAL A 62 5.95 -1.76 -3.35
C VAL A 62 6.65 -2.77 -4.25
N ARG A 63 5.89 -3.51 -5.07
CA ARG A 63 6.43 -4.47 -6.03
C ARG A 63 7.41 -3.81 -7.01
N ASP A 64 7.06 -2.66 -7.56
CA ASP A 64 7.92 -1.98 -8.54
C ASP A 64 9.27 -1.61 -7.92
N ARG A 65 9.29 -1.08 -6.70
CA ARG A 65 10.51 -0.77 -5.96
C ARG A 65 11.37 -2.01 -5.66
N ILE A 66 10.73 -3.13 -5.35
CA ILE A 66 11.43 -4.42 -5.18
C ILE A 66 12.02 -4.89 -6.51
N MET A 67 11.28 -4.77 -7.62
CA MET A 67 11.72 -5.23 -8.93
C MET A 67 12.91 -4.43 -9.46
N GLU A 68 12.99 -3.14 -9.20
CA GLU A 68 14.15 -2.31 -9.54
C GLU A 68 15.42 -2.85 -8.86
N LYS A 69 15.36 -3.09 -7.56
CA LYS A 69 16.48 -3.65 -6.79
C LYS A 69 16.81 -5.09 -7.23
N TRP A 70 15.79 -5.87 -7.52
CA TRP A 70 15.93 -7.24 -8.01
C TRP A 70 16.69 -7.29 -9.34
N ALA A 71 16.34 -6.43 -10.30
CA ALA A 71 17.00 -6.37 -11.60
C ALA A 71 18.51 -6.09 -11.47
N VAL A 72 18.89 -5.13 -10.63
CA VAL A 72 20.29 -4.80 -10.35
C VAL A 72 21.02 -5.97 -9.70
N SER A 73 20.42 -6.61 -8.69
CA SER A 73 20.99 -7.77 -8.02
C SER A 73 21.20 -8.93 -8.99
N HIS A 74 20.24 -9.18 -9.85
CA HIS A 74 20.32 -10.25 -10.85
C HIS A 74 21.47 -10.04 -11.86
N GLN A 75 21.64 -8.80 -12.31
CA GLN A 75 22.76 -8.43 -13.19
C GLN A 75 24.11 -8.61 -12.48
N THR A 76 24.20 -8.22 -11.22
CA THR A 76 25.41 -8.34 -10.42
C THR A 76 25.80 -9.81 -10.24
N VAL A 77 24.85 -10.67 -9.84
CA VAL A 77 25.06 -12.11 -9.70
C VAL A 77 25.54 -12.74 -11.01
N LYS A 78 24.94 -12.31 -12.14
CA LYS A 78 25.34 -12.79 -13.48
C LYS A 78 26.76 -12.37 -13.85
N LYS A 79 27.11 -11.11 -13.60
CA LYS A 79 28.46 -10.56 -13.89
C LYS A 79 29.56 -11.23 -13.04
N MET A 80 29.25 -11.51 -11.78
CA MET A 80 30.21 -12.14 -10.86
C MET A 80 30.34 -13.67 -11.05
N GLY A 81 29.49 -14.29 -11.86
CA GLY A 81 29.46 -15.75 -11.99
C GLY A 81 29.17 -16.47 -10.66
N ALA A 82 28.43 -15.82 -9.75
CA ALA A 82 28.21 -16.31 -8.40
C ALA A 82 27.42 -17.64 -8.40
N LYS A 83 27.78 -18.52 -7.48
CA LYS A 83 27.03 -19.78 -7.27
C LYS A 83 25.60 -19.46 -6.81
N LYS A 84 24.63 -20.17 -7.39
CA LYS A 84 23.22 -20.04 -7.04
C LYS A 84 22.81 -21.13 -6.09
N LEU A 85 22.19 -20.76 -4.98
CA LEU A 85 21.53 -21.69 -4.08
C LEU A 85 20.04 -21.74 -4.42
N TYR A 86 19.51 -22.94 -4.65
CA TYR A 86 18.08 -23.15 -4.87
C TYR A 86 17.50 -23.80 -3.61
N TYR A 87 16.56 -23.08 -2.98
CA TYR A 87 15.81 -23.58 -1.83
C TYR A 87 14.39 -23.92 -2.27
N LEU A 88 14.02 -25.19 -2.11
CA LEU A 88 12.69 -25.68 -2.45
C LEU A 88 11.97 -26.07 -1.16
N SER A 89 10.81 -25.49 -0.92
CA SER A 89 9.95 -25.85 0.19
C SER A 89 8.50 -25.88 -0.26
N PHE A 90 7.73 -26.84 0.24
CA PHE A 90 6.29 -26.93 0.05
C PHE A 90 5.51 -26.21 1.13
N GLU A 91 6.17 -25.80 2.21
CA GLU A 91 5.57 -25.13 3.35
C GLU A 91 6.12 -23.71 3.49
N PHE A 92 5.26 -22.73 3.22
CA PHE A 92 5.54 -21.31 3.44
C PHE A 92 4.48 -20.73 4.36
N LEU A 93 4.90 -20.20 5.51
CA LEU A 93 4.03 -19.45 6.39
C LEU A 93 3.81 -18.05 5.78
N MET A 94 2.67 -17.87 5.12
CA MET A 94 2.28 -16.61 4.52
C MET A 94 1.55 -15.77 5.55
N GLY A 95 2.09 -14.59 5.88
CA GLY A 95 1.49 -13.61 6.77
C GLY A 95 1.07 -12.34 6.03
N ARG A 96 1.12 -11.20 6.71
CA ARG A 96 0.83 -9.87 6.15
C ARG A 96 2.00 -9.37 5.31
N LEU A 97 2.19 -9.94 4.14
CA LEU A 97 3.36 -9.73 3.28
C LEU A 97 3.56 -8.25 2.87
N LEU A 98 2.49 -7.50 2.63
CA LEU A 98 2.61 -6.09 2.24
C LEU A 98 3.28 -5.28 3.34
N CYS A 99 2.81 -5.39 4.58
CA CYS A 99 3.39 -4.68 5.72
C CYS A 99 4.87 -5.06 5.94
N THR A 100 5.19 -6.35 5.85
CA THR A 100 6.56 -6.85 5.99
C THR A 100 7.47 -6.30 4.89
N ASN A 101 7.00 -6.22 3.66
CA ASN A 101 7.78 -5.68 2.56
C ASN A 101 8.00 -4.16 2.69
N ILE A 102 7.00 -3.41 3.13
CA ILE A 102 7.13 -1.96 3.41
C ILE A 102 8.15 -1.73 4.53
N LEU A 103 8.10 -2.55 5.59
CA LEU A 103 9.05 -2.50 6.70
C LEU A 103 10.48 -2.77 6.21
N ASN A 104 10.67 -3.81 5.39
CA ASN A 104 11.98 -4.16 4.83
C ASN A 104 12.53 -3.09 3.87
N LEU A 105 11.67 -2.32 3.25
CA LEU A 105 12.04 -1.14 2.46
C LEU A 105 12.34 0.09 3.32
N MET A 106 12.11 0.02 4.65
CA MET A 106 12.24 1.13 5.60
C MET A 106 11.34 2.34 5.25
N GLN A 107 10.15 2.10 4.71
CA GLN A 107 9.24 3.12 4.22
C GLN A 107 7.88 3.14 4.97
N THR A 108 7.82 2.55 6.15
CA THR A 108 6.57 2.42 6.92
C THR A 108 5.92 3.76 7.22
N GLU A 109 6.71 4.73 7.66
CA GLU A 109 6.20 6.07 7.99
C GLU A 109 5.70 6.81 6.75
N GLU A 110 6.44 6.73 5.63
CA GLU A 110 6.05 7.37 4.37
C GLU A 110 4.71 6.84 3.87
N TYR A 111 4.55 5.51 3.84
CA TYR A 111 3.29 4.88 3.41
C TYR A 111 2.14 5.23 4.36
N GLN A 112 2.38 5.26 5.67
CA GLN A 112 1.35 5.61 6.65
C GLN A 112 0.91 7.08 6.51
N HIS A 113 1.84 8.01 6.33
CA HIS A 113 1.51 9.42 6.11
C HIS A 113 0.72 9.63 4.82
N VAL A 114 1.16 9.01 3.72
CA VAL A 114 0.47 9.13 2.42
C VAL A 114 -0.93 8.51 2.46
N LEU A 115 -1.09 7.34 3.08
CA LEU A 115 -2.40 6.70 3.20
C LEU A 115 -3.35 7.52 4.08
N ASN A 116 -2.86 8.09 5.18
CA ASN A 116 -3.65 8.98 6.03
C ASN A 116 -4.08 10.25 5.26
N ASP A 117 -3.19 10.83 4.44
CA ASP A 117 -3.50 11.99 3.60
C ASP A 117 -4.53 11.66 2.50
N LEU A 118 -4.55 10.41 2.03
CA LEU A 118 -5.55 9.89 1.09
C LEU A 118 -6.86 9.45 1.78
N GLY A 119 -6.95 9.55 3.12
CA GLY A 119 -8.14 9.18 3.91
C GLY A 119 -8.24 7.70 4.28
N TYR A 120 -7.15 6.95 4.18
CA TYR A 120 -7.05 5.54 4.58
C TYR A 120 -6.12 5.36 5.77
N SER A 121 -6.56 4.68 6.82
CA SER A 121 -5.82 4.42 8.07
C SER A 121 -5.70 2.92 8.35
#